data_9e48b741b8ccf2bf2272f0a3821103ab
#
_entry.id   9e48b741b8ccf2bf2272f0a3821103ab
#
_cell.length_a   1.000
_cell.length_b   1.000
_cell.length_c   1.000
_cell.angle_alpha   90.00
_cell.angle_beta   90.00
_cell.angle_gamma   90.00
#
_symmetry.space_group_name_H-M   'P 1'
#
loop_
_entity.id
_entity.type
_entity.pdbx_description
1 polymer ?
#
loop_
_entity_poly.entity_id
_entity_poly.type
_entity_poly.pdbx_seq_one_letter_code
_entity_poly.pdbx_strand_id
1 'polypeptide(L)'
;MVRMPLVHLSWAIADNADRPACDAFFREVFGAETAYEMLVTPETEKLGLDREESLLMIGDSMLIPIAPAGRGTREGHPLGDMLRRSAAPMRWIGVALKVADLKEADAWFAARGFKRHYDPGMEAHYFLVPRGQAMGMRLEIVVQDMPGDPRRDASWTPEKWRSEHPLGIEGLQAIGISAPSLDEARELFAGKLEWPEIAVRELTEATCAAFAIGDTVLEALEDKREDGPVATHAREVKGIYHLVYKVRSAEKAANYLRGKSLTLIGNVSDRFAIMPVEAHGRLIWFTEETPEGYPEVGSKLGEMARFPNG
;
A
#
# COMPACT_ATOMS: atom_id res chain seq x y z
N MET A 1 -23.11 -1.50 -1.33
CA MET A 1 -21.77 -0.89 -1.32
C MET A 1 -20.79 -1.95 -0.83
N VAL A 2 -19.89 -2.41 -1.69
CA VAL A 2 -18.90 -3.43 -1.33
C VAL A 2 -17.87 -2.77 -0.43
N ARG A 3 -17.79 -3.16 0.85
CA ARG A 3 -16.70 -2.72 1.73
C ARG A 3 -15.43 -3.46 1.34
N MET A 4 -14.36 -2.73 1.10
CA MET A 4 -13.08 -3.25 0.65
C MET A 4 -11.96 -2.81 1.61
N PRO A 5 -11.82 -3.45 2.78
CA PRO A 5 -10.71 -3.13 3.68
C PRO A 5 -9.36 -3.47 3.03
N LEU A 6 -8.35 -2.67 3.38
CA LEU A 6 -7.00 -2.85 2.88
C LEU A 6 -6.39 -4.15 3.41
N VAL A 7 -5.80 -4.94 2.53
CA VAL A 7 -5.03 -6.15 2.90
C VAL A 7 -3.55 -5.84 2.94
N HIS A 8 -3.02 -5.40 1.80
CA HIS A 8 -1.60 -5.13 1.67
C HIS A 8 -1.29 -4.05 0.62
N LEU A 9 -0.07 -3.53 0.68
CA LEU A 9 0.55 -2.71 -0.34
C LEU A 9 1.73 -3.46 -0.93
N SER A 10 1.84 -3.48 -2.24
CA SER A 10 2.98 -4.08 -2.93
C SER A 10 3.80 -3.05 -3.67
N TRP A 11 5.12 -3.24 -3.71
CA TRP A 11 6.01 -2.42 -4.51
C TRP A 11 7.09 -3.24 -5.21
N ALA A 12 7.58 -2.70 -6.32
CA ALA A 12 8.64 -3.31 -7.08
C ALA A 12 10.02 -2.94 -6.50
N ILE A 13 10.86 -3.94 -6.36
CA ILE A 13 12.30 -3.81 -6.17
C ILE A 13 12.98 -4.15 -7.51
N ALA A 14 13.91 -3.31 -7.95
CA ALA A 14 14.47 -3.43 -9.29
C ALA A 14 15.36 -4.69 -9.44
N ASP A 15 16.11 -5.02 -8.40
CA ASP A 15 16.98 -6.20 -8.35
C ASP A 15 16.68 -7.03 -7.11
N ASN A 16 16.59 -8.34 -7.27
CA ASN A 16 16.35 -9.24 -6.14
C ASN A 16 17.48 -9.21 -5.09
N ALA A 17 18.69 -8.81 -5.48
CA ALA A 17 19.80 -8.61 -4.54
C ALA A 17 19.51 -7.50 -3.51
N ASP A 18 18.64 -6.52 -3.84
CA ASP A 18 18.28 -5.42 -2.95
C ASP A 18 17.14 -5.77 -1.98
N ARG A 19 16.35 -6.83 -2.27
CA ARG A 19 15.19 -7.22 -1.45
C ARG A 19 15.57 -7.55 0.00
N PRO A 20 16.61 -8.34 0.29
CA PRO A 20 16.98 -8.64 1.68
C PRO A 20 17.36 -7.40 2.49
N ALA A 21 18.02 -6.42 1.86
CA ALA A 21 18.36 -5.15 2.53
C ALA A 21 17.11 -4.31 2.82
N CYS A 22 16.15 -4.29 1.90
CA CYS A 22 14.86 -3.66 2.10
C CYS A 22 14.08 -4.31 3.24
N ASP A 23 14.01 -5.65 3.27
CA ASP A 23 13.36 -6.40 4.34
C ASP A 23 14.01 -6.14 5.70
N ALA A 24 15.36 -6.14 5.75
CA ALA A 24 16.11 -5.83 6.96
C ALA A 24 15.81 -4.42 7.47
N PHE A 25 15.77 -3.41 6.59
CA PHE A 25 15.42 -2.05 6.95
C PHE A 25 14.05 -1.99 7.65
N PHE A 26 13.02 -2.60 7.07
CA PHE A 26 11.69 -2.57 7.68
C PHE A 26 11.61 -3.35 8.99
N ARG A 27 12.33 -4.48 9.11
CA ARG A 27 12.44 -5.20 10.39
C ARG A 27 13.13 -4.39 11.48
N GLU A 28 14.25 -3.74 11.14
CA GLU A 28 15.08 -3.03 12.12
C GLU A 28 14.52 -1.65 12.50
N VAL A 29 13.89 -0.96 11.56
CA VAL A 29 13.38 0.39 11.76
C VAL A 29 11.91 0.39 12.17
N PHE A 30 11.08 -0.44 11.55
CA PHE A 30 9.63 -0.47 11.78
C PHE A 30 9.18 -1.62 12.70
N GLY A 31 10.10 -2.49 13.11
CA GLY A 31 9.75 -3.70 13.84
C GLY A 31 8.89 -4.67 13.03
N ALA A 32 9.01 -4.62 11.69
CA ALA A 32 8.21 -5.46 10.82
C ALA A 32 8.41 -6.96 11.12
N GLU A 33 7.33 -7.71 11.09
CA GLU A 33 7.35 -9.17 11.21
C GLU A 33 7.11 -9.80 9.85
N THR A 34 7.94 -10.78 9.48
CA THR A 34 7.74 -11.53 8.25
C THR A 34 6.64 -12.57 8.46
N ALA A 35 5.48 -12.33 7.88
CA ALA A 35 4.35 -13.26 7.93
C ALA A 35 4.55 -14.45 6.97
N TYR A 36 5.13 -14.16 5.80
CA TYR A 36 5.38 -15.16 4.77
C TYR A 36 6.53 -14.66 3.87
N GLU A 37 7.28 -15.60 3.31
CA GLU A 37 8.32 -15.32 2.34
C GLU A 37 8.21 -16.32 1.19
N MET A 38 8.21 -15.82 -0.04
CA MET A 38 8.22 -16.62 -1.24
C MET A 38 9.56 -16.47 -1.93
N LEU A 39 10.32 -17.56 -1.96
CA LEU A 39 11.65 -17.61 -2.56
C LEU A 39 11.66 -18.51 -3.78
N VAL A 40 12.50 -18.17 -4.75
CA VAL A 40 12.76 -19.03 -5.91
C VAL A 40 13.71 -20.16 -5.49
N THR A 41 13.17 -21.34 -5.42
CA THR A 41 13.90 -22.61 -5.23
C THR A 41 13.82 -23.43 -6.52
N PRO A 42 14.67 -24.50 -6.69
CA PRO A 42 14.55 -25.38 -7.84
C PRO A 42 13.15 -25.97 -8.04
N GLU A 43 12.39 -26.15 -6.96
CA GLU A 43 11.02 -26.67 -6.98
C GLU A 43 10.03 -25.59 -7.45
N THR A 44 10.09 -24.38 -6.88
CA THR A 44 9.20 -23.26 -7.25
C THR A 44 9.52 -22.72 -8.63
N GLU A 45 10.78 -22.74 -9.07
CA GLU A 45 11.17 -22.38 -10.43
C GLU A 45 10.54 -23.31 -11.48
N LYS A 46 10.46 -24.62 -11.19
CA LYS A 46 9.75 -25.58 -12.05
C LYS A 46 8.26 -25.27 -12.19
N LEU A 47 7.67 -24.66 -11.16
CA LEU A 47 6.27 -24.18 -11.19
C LEU A 47 6.16 -22.82 -11.90
N GLY A 48 7.30 -22.26 -12.33
CA GLY A 48 7.39 -21.03 -13.10
C GLY A 48 7.37 -19.77 -12.26
N LEU A 49 7.77 -19.86 -10.99
CA LEU A 49 7.97 -18.70 -10.15
C LEU A 49 9.10 -17.85 -10.70
N ASP A 50 8.84 -16.57 -10.94
CA ASP A 50 9.76 -15.61 -11.57
C ASP A 50 10.03 -14.38 -10.70
N ARG A 51 9.60 -14.42 -9.45
CA ARG A 51 9.76 -13.34 -8.48
C ARG A 51 9.93 -13.87 -7.07
N GLU A 52 10.52 -13.05 -6.24
CA GLU A 52 10.54 -13.27 -4.80
C GLU A 52 9.82 -12.13 -4.09
N GLU A 53 9.16 -12.46 -2.99
CA GLU A 53 8.43 -11.47 -2.20
C GLU A 53 8.47 -11.84 -0.72
N SER A 54 8.37 -10.81 0.13
CA SER A 54 8.23 -10.94 1.58
C SER A 54 6.97 -10.21 2.03
N LEU A 55 6.16 -10.84 2.85
CA LEU A 55 4.98 -10.24 3.45
C LEU A 55 5.37 -9.71 4.84
N LEU A 56 5.54 -8.40 4.94
CA LEU A 56 6.03 -7.71 6.13
C LEU A 56 4.86 -7.03 6.85
N MET A 57 4.52 -7.52 8.04
CA MET A 57 3.50 -6.90 8.89
C MET A 57 4.07 -5.71 9.66
N ILE A 58 3.38 -4.57 9.59
CA ILE A 58 3.66 -3.36 10.36
C ILE A 58 2.33 -2.81 10.88
N GLY A 59 2.09 -2.96 12.18
CA GLY A 59 0.79 -2.58 12.75
C GLY A 59 -0.34 -3.36 12.09
N ASP A 60 -1.30 -2.65 11.52
CA ASP A 60 -2.46 -3.17 10.81
C ASP A 60 -2.24 -3.40 9.31
N SER A 61 -1.09 -2.99 8.80
CA SER A 61 -0.78 -3.04 7.38
C SER A 61 0.24 -4.13 7.04
N MET A 62 0.12 -4.67 5.84
CA MET A 62 1.08 -5.60 5.27
C MET A 62 1.78 -4.93 4.10
N LEU A 63 3.09 -4.89 4.11
CA LEU A 63 3.92 -4.42 3.00
C LEU A 63 4.51 -5.62 2.27
N ILE A 64 4.49 -5.59 0.94
CA ILE A 64 5.02 -6.68 0.13
C ILE A 64 6.06 -6.13 -0.86
N PRO A 65 7.35 -6.12 -0.50
CA PRO A 65 8.42 -5.90 -1.47
C PRO A 65 8.51 -7.10 -2.41
N ILE A 66 8.43 -6.83 -3.72
CA ILE A 66 8.48 -7.84 -4.77
C ILE A 66 9.63 -7.52 -5.71
N ALA A 67 10.52 -8.50 -5.93
CA ALA A 67 11.64 -8.39 -6.82
C ALA A 67 11.60 -9.46 -7.91
N PRO A 68 12.08 -9.18 -9.14
CA PRO A 68 12.24 -10.20 -10.15
C PRO A 68 13.31 -11.20 -9.69
N ALA A 69 13.07 -12.48 -9.84
CA ALA A 69 14.00 -13.53 -9.45
C ALA A 69 13.98 -14.69 -10.46
N GLY A 70 15.06 -15.46 -10.46
CA GLY A 70 15.20 -16.60 -11.34
C GLY A 70 15.53 -16.25 -12.79
N ARG A 71 15.80 -17.29 -13.60
CA ARG A 71 16.07 -17.19 -15.04
C ARG A 71 14.79 -17.22 -15.86
N GLY A 72 13.67 -17.50 -15.24
CA GLY A 72 12.39 -17.73 -15.86
C GLY A 72 11.74 -16.43 -16.28
N THR A 73 12.11 -15.93 -17.42
CA THR A 73 11.27 -15.05 -18.20
C THR A 73 10.17 -15.89 -18.83
N ARG A 74 9.13 -16.23 -18.09
CA ARG A 74 7.90 -16.62 -18.77
C ARG A 74 7.39 -15.39 -19.51
N GLU A 75 7.50 -15.42 -20.83
CA GLU A 75 6.77 -14.48 -21.67
C GLU A 75 5.33 -14.49 -21.21
N GLY A 76 4.83 -13.32 -20.76
CA GLY A 76 3.45 -13.14 -20.40
C GLY A 76 3.13 -13.11 -18.89
N HIS A 77 4.07 -13.20 -17.96
CA HIS A 77 3.75 -12.93 -16.56
C HIS A 77 3.68 -11.41 -16.32
N PRO A 78 2.49 -10.84 -16.04
CA PRO A 78 2.30 -9.37 -16.02
C PRO A 78 3.18 -8.67 -14.99
N LEU A 79 3.53 -9.36 -13.91
CA LEU A 79 4.31 -8.77 -12.83
C LEU A 79 5.80 -8.71 -13.14
N GLY A 80 6.39 -9.80 -13.61
CA GLY A 80 7.82 -9.83 -13.97
C GLY A 80 8.16 -8.83 -15.08
N ASP A 81 7.31 -8.73 -16.11
CA ASP A 81 7.47 -7.74 -17.17
C ASP A 81 7.27 -6.31 -16.68
N MET A 82 6.36 -6.09 -15.76
CA MET A 82 6.16 -4.77 -15.16
C MET A 82 7.36 -4.37 -14.29
N LEU A 83 7.91 -5.28 -13.52
CA LEU A 83 9.11 -5.04 -12.71
C LEU A 83 10.30 -4.66 -13.59
N ARG A 84 10.53 -5.40 -14.68
CA ARG A 84 11.61 -5.13 -15.64
C ARG A 84 11.47 -3.82 -16.40
N ARG A 85 10.22 -3.44 -16.76
CA ARG A 85 9.92 -2.20 -17.50
C ARG A 85 9.76 -0.97 -16.60
N SER A 86 9.87 -1.12 -15.30
CA SER A 86 9.78 0.01 -14.39
C SER A 86 11.00 0.91 -14.56
N ALA A 87 10.81 2.09 -15.16
CA ALA A 87 11.87 3.08 -15.34
C ALA A 87 12.37 3.65 -14.00
N ALA A 88 11.56 3.56 -12.94
CA ALA A 88 11.91 3.97 -11.60
C ALA A 88 12.08 2.70 -10.74
N PRO A 89 13.27 2.43 -10.20
CA PRO A 89 13.46 1.36 -9.24
C PRO A 89 12.56 1.58 -8.01
N MET A 90 12.11 0.49 -7.40
CA MET A 90 11.29 0.51 -6.18
C MET A 90 9.95 1.25 -6.32
N ARG A 91 9.28 1.11 -7.48
CA ARG A 91 7.94 1.66 -7.69
C ARG A 91 6.91 0.93 -6.83
N TRP A 92 5.96 1.66 -6.25
CA TRP A 92 4.74 1.06 -5.73
C TRP A 92 3.94 0.39 -6.84
N ILE A 93 3.47 -0.83 -6.60
CA ILE A 93 2.67 -1.58 -7.58
C ILE A 93 1.19 -1.27 -7.39
N GLY A 94 0.68 -1.46 -6.19
CA GLY A 94 -0.74 -1.30 -5.90
C GLY A 94 -1.12 -1.72 -4.49
N VAL A 95 -2.43 -1.87 -4.33
CA VAL A 95 -3.07 -2.25 -3.08
C VAL A 95 -3.95 -3.47 -3.28
N ALA A 96 -4.06 -4.31 -2.26
CA ALA A 96 -5.04 -5.38 -2.21
C ALA A 96 -6.17 -5.01 -1.26
N LEU A 97 -7.39 -5.24 -1.69
CA LEU A 97 -8.62 -4.92 -0.97
C LEU A 97 -9.45 -6.19 -0.81
N LYS A 98 -9.92 -6.46 0.42
CA LYS A 98 -10.75 -7.63 0.72
C LYS A 98 -12.20 -7.43 0.29
N VAL A 99 -12.80 -8.51 -0.19
CA VAL A 99 -14.25 -8.58 -0.46
C VAL A 99 -14.85 -9.85 0.14
N ALA A 100 -16.09 -9.78 0.53
CA ALA A 100 -16.81 -10.91 1.10
C ALA A 100 -17.12 -11.98 0.02
N ASP A 101 -17.52 -11.54 -1.16
CA ASP A 101 -17.81 -12.39 -2.32
C ASP A 101 -17.06 -11.89 -3.56
N LEU A 102 -16.12 -12.71 -4.03
CA LEU A 102 -15.30 -12.37 -5.19
C LEU A 102 -16.09 -12.34 -6.49
N LYS A 103 -17.13 -13.17 -6.63
CA LYS A 103 -17.98 -13.21 -7.84
C LYS A 103 -18.86 -11.97 -7.92
N GLU A 104 -19.42 -11.56 -6.78
CA GLU A 104 -20.19 -10.32 -6.68
C GLU A 104 -19.30 -9.12 -7.00
N ALA A 105 -18.09 -9.06 -6.41
CA ALA A 105 -17.12 -8.03 -6.69
C ALA A 105 -16.71 -8.01 -8.18
N ASP A 106 -16.43 -9.16 -8.78
CA ASP A 106 -16.08 -9.24 -10.20
C ASP A 106 -17.21 -8.70 -11.09
N ALA A 107 -18.46 -9.10 -10.84
CA ALA A 107 -19.62 -8.59 -11.56
C ALA A 107 -19.80 -7.08 -11.37
N TRP A 108 -19.55 -6.58 -10.14
CA TRP A 108 -19.64 -5.15 -9.82
C TRP A 108 -18.60 -4.32 -10.58
N PHE A 109 -17.33 -4.78 -10.62
CA PHE A 109 -16.27 -4.12 -11.41
C PHE A 109 -16.55 -4.21 -12.91
N ALA A 110 -17.05 -5.36 -13.40
CA ALA A 110 -17.46 -5.54 -14.79
C ALA A 110 -18.52 -4.52 -15.24
N ALA A 111 -19.57 -4.37 -14.45
CA ALA A 111 -20.68 -3.47 -14.74
C ALA A 111 -20.23 -2.00 -14.83
N ARG A 112 -19.11 -1.64 -14.20
CA ARG A 112 -18.50 -0.30 -14.24
C ARG A 112 -17.41 -0.13 -15.30
N GLY A 113 -17.25 -1.13 -16.16
CA GLY A 113 -16.30 -1.10 -17.29
C GLY A 113 -14.85 -1.33 -16.92
N PHE A 114 -14.56 -1.82 -15.71
CA PHE A 114 -13.21 -2.23 -15.36
C PHE A 114 -12.83 -3.53 -16.07
N LYS A 115 -11.64 -3.56 -16.66
CA LYS A 115 -11.00 -4.78 -17.11
C LYS A 115 -10.51 -5.54 -15.88
N ARG A 116 -10.67 -6.86 -15.89
CA ARG A 116 -10.16 -7.75 -14.85
C ARG A 116 -9.16 -8.69 -15.48
N HIS A 117 -8.13 -8.99 -14.73
CA HIS A 117 -7.11 -9.96 -15.08
C HIS A 117 -7.05 -11.02 -13.98
N TYR A 118 -6.92 -12.26 -14.39
CA TYR A 118 -6.88 -13.41 -13.49
C TYR A 118 -5.56 -14.13 -13.72
N ASP A 119 -4.81 -14.37 -12.64
CA ASP A 119 -3.63 -15.19 -12.71
C ASP A 119 -4.04 -16.67 -12.75
N PRO A 120 -3.48 -17.48 -13.67
CA PRO A 120 -3.85 -18.87 -13.82
C PRO A 120 -3.73 -19.67 -12.51
N GLY A 121 -4.83 -20.31 -12.10
CA GLY A 121 -4.92 -21.09 -10.86
C GLY A 121 -5.21 -20.28 -9.60
N MET A 122 -5.33 -18.96 -9.71
CA MET A 122 -5.64 -18.05 -8.59
C MET A 122 -7.02 -17.40 -8.68
N GLU A 123 -7.82 -17.79 -9.66
CA GLU A 123 -9.12 -17.18 -9.99
C GLU A 123 -10.15 -17.29 -8.85
N ALA A 124 -9.98 -18.27 -7.95
CA ALA A 124 -10.81 -18.42 -6.76
C ALA A 124 -10.37 -17.51 -5.60
N HIS A 125 -9.20 -16.89 -5.68
CA HIS A 125 -8.61 -16.13 -4.58
C HIS A 125 -8.62 -14.64 -4.84
N TYR A 126 -8.35 -14.19 -6.08
CA TYR A 126 -8.33 -12.78 -6.43
C TYR A 126 -8.47 -12.51 -7.92
N PHE A 127 -8.72 -11.26 -8.26
CA PHE A 127 -8.51 -10.70 -9.59
C PHE A 127 -7.85 -9.33 -9.49
N LEU A 128 -7.27 -8.88 -10.61
CA LEU A 128 -6.52 -7.64 -10.71
C LEU A 128 -7.22 -6.64 -11.63
N VAL A 129 -7.32 -5.39 -11.18
CA VAL A 129 -7.68 -4.25 -12.03
C VAL A 129 -6.39 -3.58 -12.51
N PRO A 130 -6.20 -3.42 -13.84
CA PRO A 130 -4.98 -2.85 -14.40
C PRO A 130 -4.72 -1.42 -13.94
N ARG A 131 -3.45 -1.07 -13.75
CA ARG A 131 -2.98 0.26 -13.33
C ARG A 131 -3.57 1.42 -14.14
N GLY A 132 -3.74 1.25 -15.46
CA GLY A 132 -4.28 2.28 -16.33
C GLY A 132 -5.73 2.65 -16.06
N GLN A 133 -6.44 1.85 -15.27
CA GLN A 133 -7.83 2.10 -14.89
C GLN A 133 -7.99 2.60 -13.44
N ALA A 134 -6.90 2.71 -12.69
CA ALA A 134 -6.90 3.14 -11.29
C ALA A 134 -5.74 4.13 -11.01
N MET A 135 -5.60 5.15 -11.84
CA MET A 135 -4.61 6.23 -11.70
C MET A 135 -3.17 5.74 -11.47
N GLY A 136 -2.77 4.66 -12.15
CA GLY A 136 -1.43 4.09 -12.01
C GLY A 136 -1.24 3.13 -10.83
N MET A 137 -2.23 2.95 -10.00
CA MET A 137 -2.27 1.97 -8.92
C MET A 137 -2.94 0.68 -9.40
N ARG A 138 -2.33 -0.48 -9.22
CA ARG A 138 -3.01 -1.76 -9.43
C ARG A 138 -3.95 -2.01 -8.24
N LEU A 139 -5.19 -2.41 -8.52
CA LEU A 139 -6.07 -2.92 -7.47
C LEU A 139 -6.08 -4.44 -7.55
N GLU A 140 -5.78 -5.09 -6.47
CA GLU A 140 -5.95 -6.52 -6.27
C GLU A 140 -7.18 -6.72 -5.39
N ILE A 141 -8.18 -7.41 -5.91
CA ILE A 141 -9.42 -7.68 -5.20
C ILE A 141 -9.36 -9.12 -4.73
N VAL A 142 -9.26 -9.31 -3.42
CA VAL A 142 -8.99 -10.62 -2.82
C VAL A 142 -10.15 -11.11 -1.96
N VAL A 143 -10.26 -12.42 -1.84
CA VAL A 143 -11.21 -13.04 -0.89
C VAL A 143 -10.86 -12.70 0.54
N GLN A 144 -11.89 -12.68 1.41
CA GLN A 144 -11.74 -12.41 2.84
C GLN A 144 -10.75 -13.38 3.51
N ASP A 145 -10.82 -14.64 3.14
CA ASP A 145 -10.03 -15.71 3.76
C ASP A 145 -8.72 -15.98 3.01
N MET A 146 -8.01 -14.93 2.63
CA MET A 146 -6.72 -15.10 1.95
C MET A 146 -5.75 -15.93 2.81
N PRO A 147 -5.24 -17.05 2.29
CA PRO A 147 -4.26 -17.87 3.01
C PRO A 147 -3.01 -17.07 3.39
N GLY A 148 -2.47 -17.32 4.59
CA GLY A 148 -1.24 -16.68 5.05
C GLY A 148 -1.40 -15.29 5.66
N ASP A 149 -2.61 -14.71 5.70
CA ASP A 149 -2.83 -13.46 6.43
C ASP A 149 -2.84 -13.72 7.95
N PRO A 150 -1.84 -13.24 8.71
CA PRO A 150 -1.76 -13.52 10.15
C PRO A 150 -2.90 -12.89 10.95
N ARG A 151 -3.58 -11.86 10.41
CA ARG A 151 -4.71 -11.21 11.06
C ARG A 151 -5.96 -12.11 11.14
N ARG A 152 -5.93 -13.27 10.48
CA ARG A 152 -6.96 -14.32 10.64
C ARG A 152 -6.84 -15.06 11.96
N ASP A 153 -5.67 -15.04 12.58
CA ASP A 153 -5.49 -15.64 13.92
C ASP A 153 -6.14 -14.74 14.96
N ALA A 154 -7.00 -15.32 15.80
CA ALA A 154 -7.70 -14.58 16.84
C ALA A 154 -6.74 -14.04 17.94
N SER A 155 -5.52 -14.57 18.04
CA SER A 155 -4.48 -14.09 18.94
C SER A 155 -3.67 -12.93 18.38
N TRP A 156 -3.79 -12.66 17.07
CA TRP A 156 -3.05 -11.55 16.45
C TRP A 156 -3.49 -10.19 16.99
N THR A 157 -2.51 -9.36 17.31
CA THR A 157 -2.73 -8.00 17.80
C THR A 157 -1.64 -7.05 17.30
N PRO A 158 -1.96 -5.79 16.99
CA PRO A 158 -0.97 -4.77 16.65
C PRO A 158 -0.28 -4.17 17.88
N GLU A 159 -0.52 -4.67 19.08
CA GLU A 159 -0.05 -4.08 20.34
C GLU A 159 1.46 -3.90 20.40
N LYS A 160 2.22 -4.82 19.81
CA LYS A 160 3.66 -4.72 19.67
C LYS A 160 4.11 -3.39 19.05
N TRP A 161 3.47 -2.99 17.95
CA TRP A 161 3.81 -1.73 17.26
C TRP A 161 3.31 -0.49 18.01
N ARG A 162 2.17 -0.61 18.66
CA ARG A 162 1.54 0.50 19.38
C ARG A 162 2.24 0.85 20.67
N SER A 163 2.61 -0.16 21.47
CA SER A 163 3.04 0.04 22.86
C SER A 163 4.48 -0.33 23.12
N GLU A 164 5.02 -1.33 22.42
CA GLU A 164 6.36 -1.87 22.69
C GLU A 164 7.41 -1.29 21.76
N HIS A 165 7.07 -1.13 20.46
CA HIS A 165 8.01 -0.58 19.49
C HIS A 165 8.14 0.94 19.65
N PRO A 166 9.38 1.50 19.62
CA PRO A 166 9.60 2.94 19.87
C PRO A 166 8.95 3.90 18.90
N LEU A 167 8.63 3.46 17.66
CA LEU A 167 7.84 4.27 16.72
C LEU A 167 6.42 4.52 17.21
N GLY A 168 5.85 3.59 18.00
CA GLY A 168 4.48 3.71 18.50
C GLY A 168 3.44 3.78 17.38
N ILE A 169 3.59 2.94 16.34
CA ILE A 169 2.69 2.93 15.18
C ILE A 169 1.30 2.44 15.60
N GLU A 170 0.29 3.30 15.44
CA GLU A 170 -1.11 2.96 15.69
C GLU A 170 -1.74 2.24 14.49
N GLY A 171 -1.32 2.60 13.28
CA GLY A 171 -1.75 1.96 12.04
C GLY A 171 -1.45 2.81 10.80
N LEU A 172 -1.82 2.27 9.63
CA LEU A 172 -1.74 2.98 8.36
C LEU A 172 -2.94 3.93 8.22
N GLN A 173 -2.69 5.23 8.31
CA GLN A 173 -3.73 6.26 8.23
C GLN A 173 -4.17 6.53 6.80
N ALA A 174 -3.20 6.67 5.88
CA ALA A 174 -3.51 7.00 4.51
C ALA A 174 -2.49 6.45 3.51
N ILE A 175 -2.96 6.31 2.27
CA ILE A 175 -2.19 6.01 1.07
C ILE A 175 -2.33 7.21 0.14
N GLY A 176 -1.26 7.94 -0.12
CA GLY A 176 -1.26 9.04 -1.06
C GLY A 176 -0.98 8.58 -2.48
N ILE A 177 -1.76 9.08 -3.43
CA ILE A 177 -1.50 8.91 -4.87
C ILE A 177 -1.32 10.25 -5.55
N SER A 178 -0.50 10.30 -6.57
CA SER A 178 -0.41 11.47 -7.43
C SER A 178 -1.53 11.45 -8.48
N ALA A 179 -2.33 12.49 -8.52
CA ALA A 179 -3.41 12.67 -9.47
C ALA A 179 -3.07 13.75 -10.50
N PRO A 180 -3.41 13.57 -11.78
CA PRO A 180 -3.30 14.64 -12.77
C PRO A 180 -4.20 15.83 -12.44
N SER A 181 -5.41 15.54 -11.91
CA SER A 181 -6.34 16.52 -11.35
C SER A 181 -7.23 15.87 -10.29
N LEU A 182 -7.76 16.68 -9.36
CA LEU A 182 -8.74 16.18 -8.38
C LEU A 182 -10.07 15.82 -9.03
N ASP A 183 -10.43 16.44 -10.16
CA ASP A 183 -11.67 16.11 -10.86
C ASP A 183 -11.61 14.69 -11.46
N GLU A 184 -10.48 14.32 -12.07
CA GLU A 184 -10.27 12.93 -12.53
C GLU A 184 -10.28 11.94 -11.36
N ALA A 185 -9.69 12.33 -10.22
CA ALA A 185 -9.71 11.50 -9.01
C ALA A 185 -11.16 11.30 -8.49
N ARG A 186 -11.97 12.36 -8.46
CA ARG A 186 -13.39 12.29 -8.07
C ARG A 186 -14.21 11.43 -9.01
N GLU A 187 -14.01 11.59 -10.33
CA GLU A 187 -14.71 10.75 -11.33
C GLU A 187 -14.40 9.26 -11.09
N LEU A 188 -13.14 8.93 -10.84
CA LEU A 188 -12.73 7.55 -10.62
C LEU A 188 -13.18 7.04 -9.25
N PHE A 189 -12.74 7.71 -8.18
CA PHE A 189 -12.89 7.15 -6.82
C PHE A 189 -14.30 7.34 -6.27
N ALA A 190 -14.85 8.54 -6.32
CA ALA A 190 -16.21 8.77 -5.85
C ALA A 190 -17.26 8.32 -6.88
N GLY A 191 -17.01 8.54 -8.18
CA GLY A 191 -17.96 8.22 -9.24
C GLY A 191 -18.01 6.73 -9.57
N LYS A 192 -16.90 6.13 -10.00
CA LYS A 192 -16.89 4.73 -10.47
C LYS A 192 -16.69 3.72 -9.35
N LEU A 193 -15.80 4.01 -8.38
CA LEU A 193 -15.50 3.09 -7.28
C LEU A 193 -16.41 3.31 -6.06
N GLU A 194 -17.22 4.38 -6.07
CA GLU A 194 -18.17 4.71 -4.98
C GLU A 194 -17.47 4.84 -3.61
N TRP A 195 -16.20 5.25 -3.61
CA TRP A 195 -15.46 5.59 -2.40
C TRP A 195 -15.80 7.02 -2.00
N PRO A 196 -16.45 7.26 -0.87
CA PRO A 196 -16.88 8.59 -0.52
C PRO A 196 -15.71 9.55 -0.29
N GLU A 197 -15.78 10.75 -0.89
CA GLU A 197 -14.91 11.87 -0.51
C GLU A 197 -15.27 12.33 0.89
N ILE A 198 -14.31 12.32 1.80
CA ILE A 198 -14.51 12.59 3.24
C ILE A 198 -13.87 13.91 3.68
N ALA A 199 -12.88 14.40 2.95
CA ALA A 199 -12.22 15.67 3.23
C ALA A 199 -11.52 16.24 2.00
N VAL A 200 -11.34 17.56 1.98
CA VAL A 200 -10.41 18.27 1.09
C VAL A 200 -9.47 19.08 1.96
N ARG A 201 -8.17 18.99 1.69
CA ARG A 201 -7.13 19.65 2.51
C ARG A 201 -6.13 20.39 1.63
N GLU A 202 -5.77 21.58 2.08
CA GLU A 202 -4.65 22.32 1.49
C GLU A 202 -3.36 21.91 2.18
N LEU A 203 -2.47 21.29 1.43
CA LEU A 203 -1.11 21.00 1.86
C LEU A 203 -0.15 22.07 1.30
N THR A 204 1.08 22.10 1.77
CA THR A 204 2.06 23.10 1.31
C THR A 204 2.26 23.06 -0.20
N GLU A 205 2.39 21.89 -0.80
CA GLU A 205 2.73 21.72 -2.22
C GLU A 205 1.60 21.16 -3.08
N ALA A 206 0.52 20.68 -2.47
CA ALA A 206 -0.58 20.02 -3.18
C ALA A 206 -1.93 20.32 -2.52
N THR A 207 -2.99 20.23 -3.29
CA THR A 207 -4.35 20.06 -2.77
C THR A 207 -4.64 18.57 -2.70
N CYS A 208 -5.25 18.12 -1.60
CA CYS A 208 -5.54 16.73 -1.32
C CYS A 208 -7.05 16.52 -1.23
N ALA A 209 -7.61 15.60 -2.01
CA ALA A 209 -8.93 15.05 -1.81
C ALA A 209 -8.80 13.66 -1.19
N ALA A 210 -9.48 13.44 -0.07
CA ALA A 210 -9.41 12.20 0.71
C ALA A 210 -10.66 11.36 0.48
N PHE A 211 -10.47 10.07 0.18
CA PHE A 211 -11.54 9.10 -0.07
C PHE A 211 -11.44 7.96 0.94
N ALA A 212 -12.57 7.57 1.54
CA ALA A 212 -12.60 6.43 2.44
C ALA A 212 -12.58 5.11 1.65
N ILE A 213 -11.57 4.27 1.90
CA ILE A 213 -11.44 2.93 1.34
C ILE A 213 -11.42 1.90 2.49
N GLY A 214 -12.59 1.35 2.79
CA GLY A 214 -12.71 0.40 3.89
C GLY A 214 -12.32 1.03 5.23
N ASP A 215 -11.16 0.70 5.72
CA ASP A 215 -10.59 1.08 7.02
C ASP A 215 -9.40 2.07 6.92
N THR A 216 -9.04 2.47 5.73
CA THR A 216 -7.98 3.45 5.49
C THR A 216 -8.47 4.57 4.56
N VAL A 217 -7.63 5.53 4.30
CA VAL A 217 -7.91 6.68 3.44
C VAL A 217 -7.02 6.66 2.21
N LEU A 218 -7.59 6.96 1.06
CA LEU A 218 -6.84 7.28 -0.15
C LEU A 218 -6.77 8.80 -0.29
N GLU A 219 -5.58 9.36 -0.25
CA GLU A 219 -5.29 10.77 -0.49
C GLU A 219 -4.93 10.98 -1.97
N ALA A 220 -5.83 11.55 -2.79
CA ALA A 220 -5.48 11.98 -4.13
C ALA A 220 -4.86 13.38 -4.07
N LEU A 221 -3.64 13.52 -4.60
CA LEU A 221 -2.84 14.73 -4.53
C LEU A 221 -2.72 15.37 -5.90
N GLU A 222 -3.18 16.61 -6.03
CA GLU A 222 -2.92 17.47 -7.17
C GLU A 222 -1.90 18.54 -6.79
N ASP A 223 -0.78 18.59 -7.51
CA ASP A 223 0.28 19.56 -7.24
C ASP A 223 -0.19 20.99 -7.58
N LYS A 224 0.22 21.95 -6.76
CA LYS A 224 -0.06 23.38 -7.00
C LYS A 224 0.79 23.96 -8.12
N ARG A 225 1.84 23.26 -8.53
CA ARG A 225 2.74 23.64 -9.63
C ARG A 225 2.81 22.56 -10.68
N GLU A 226 2.81 22.90 -11.94
CA GLU A 226 2.92 21.95 -13.05
C GLU A 226 4.24 21.16 -13.06
N ASP A 227 5.31 21.75 -12.55
CA ASP A 227 6.64 21.14 -12.43
C ASP A 227 6.98 20.63 -11.03
N GLY A 228 6.01 20.65 -10.12
CA GLY A 228 6.20 20.18 -8.76
C GLY A 228 6.39 18.66 -8.65
N PRO A 229 6.80 18.16 -7.47
CA PRO A 229 7.16 16.74 -7.30
C PRO A 229 5.98 15.81 -7.48
N VAL A 230 4.76 16.20 -7.05
CA VAL A 230 3.55 15.39 -7.22
C VAL A 230 3.13 15.37 -8.69
N ALA A 231 3.15 16.52 -9.40
CA ALA A 231 2.84 16.59 -10.82
C ALA A 231 3.85 15.79 -11.67
N THR A 232 5.12 15.86 -11.34
CA THR A 232 6.16 15.06 -11.98
C THR A 232 5.91 13.58 -11.79
N HIS A 233 5.61 13.16 -10.56
CA HIS A 233 5.27 11.77 -10.27
C HIS A 233 4.00 11.32 -11.01
N ALA A 234 2.97 12.17 -11.10
CA ALA A 234 1.74 11.87 -11.83
C ALA A 234 1.97 11.65 -13.33
N ARG A 235 2.95 12.32 -13.94
CA ARG A 235 3.31 12.14 -15.36
C ARG A 235 4.21 10.92 -15.58
N GLU A 236 5.25 10.76 -14.78
CA GLU A 236 6.36 9.86 -15.08
C GLU A 236 6.23 8.50 -14.40
N VAL A 237 5.74 8.45 -13.15
CA VAL A 237 5.66 7.24 -12.32
C VAL A 237 4.24 6.73 -12.23
N LYS A 238 3.32 7.58 -11.83
CA LYS A 238 1.88 7.34 -11.57
C LYS A 238 1.62 6.40 -10.39
N GLY A 239 0.47 6.58 -9.78
CA GLY A 239 0.00 5.73 -8.69
C GLY A 239 0.46 6.19 -7.31
N ILE A 240 0.77 5.26 -6.44
CA ILE A 240 1.08 5.55 -5.03
C ILE A 240 2.33 6.42 -4.94
N TYR A 241 2.19 7.55 -4.26
CA TYR A 241 3.22 8.55 -4.04
C TYR A 241 3.84 8.43 -2.64
N HIS A 242 2.98 8.24 -1.62
CA HIS A 242 3.45 8.10 -0.24
C HIS A 242 2.53 7.20 0.62
N LEU A 243 3.02 6.83 1.80
CA LEU A 243 2.24 6.27 2.89
C LEU A 243 2.25 7.20 4.08
N VAL A 244 1.21 7.15 4.92
CA VAL A 244 1.10 7.88 6.18
C VAL A 244 0.79 6.90 7.29
N TYR A 245 1.72 6.77 8.24
CA TYR A 245 1.48 6.05 9.48
C TYR A 245 1.10 7.01 10.60
N LYS A 246 0.01 6.70 11.31
CA LYS A 246 -0.29 7.34 12.57
C LYS A 246 0.58 6.76 13.65
N VAL A 247 1.17 7.64 14.48
CA VAL A 247 2.01 7.28 15.63
C VAL A 247 1.46 7.90 16.92
N ARG A 248 1.70 7.26 18.04
CA ARG A 248 1.23 7.73 19.36
C ARG A 248 1.92 9.01 19.84
N SER A 249 3.14 9.24 19.40
CA SER A 249 3.91 10.45 19.70
C SER A 249 4.89 10.72 18.57
N ALA A 250 4.66 11.80 17.86
CA ALA A 250 5.51 12.25 16.76
C ALA A 250 6.94 12.56 17.25
N GLU A 251 7.07 13.17 18.45
CA GLU A 251 8.36 13.48 19.04
C GLU A 251 9.18 12.22 19.38
N LYS A 252 8.55 11.21 20.01
CA LYS A 252 9.22 9.94 20.34
C LYS A 252 9.63 9.19 19.09
N ALA A 253 8.74 9.11 18.09
CA ALA A 253 9.02 8.47 16.81
C ALA A 253 10.19 9.18 16.09
N ALA A 254 10.20 10.51 16.04
CA ALA A 254 11.27 11.27 15.42
C ALA A 254 12.61 11.07 16.14
N ASN A 255 12.62 11.07 17.48
CA ASN A 255 13.83 10.82 18.27
C ASN A 255 14.37 9.41 18.06
N TYR A 256 13.49 8.40 17.99
CA TYR A 256 13.89 7.04 17.66
C TYR A 256 14.55 6.94 16.29
N LEU A 257 13.93 7.53 15.25
CA LEU A 257 14.47 7.50 13.89
C LEU A 257 15.81 8.24 13.78
N ARG A 258 15.97 9.40 14.45
CA ARG A 258 17.26 10.09 14.56
C ARG A 258 18.30 9.23 15.26
N GLY A 259 17.91 8.49 16.30
CA GLY A 259 18.76 7.52 17.01
C GLY A 259 19.23 6.37 16.11
N LYS A 260 18.49 6.06 15.04
CA LYS A 260 18.88 5.14 13.95
C LYS A 260 19.73 5.82 12.86
N SER A 261 20.16 7.07 13.08
CA SER A 261 20.92 7.89 12.13
C SER A 261 20.16 8.19 10.82
N LEU A 262 18.83 8.19 10.87
CA LEU A 262 18.00 8.52 9.72
C LEU A 262 17.73 10.02 9.65
N THR A 263 17.80 10.58 8.44
CA THR A 263 17.47 11.96 8.15
C THR A 263 15.96 12.15 8.04
N LEU A 264 15.43 13.13 8.76
CA LEU A 264 14.01 13.46 8.71
C LEU A 264 13.75 14.70 7.88
N ILE A 265 12.65 14.69 7.13
CA ILE A 265 12.10 15.83 6.39
C ILE A 265 10.71 16.17 6.92
N GLY A 266 10.27 17.41 6.67
CA GLY A 266 8.99 17.92 7.17
C GLY A 266 9.09 18.48 8.59
N ASN A 267 7.95 18.58 9.28
CA ASN A 267 7.84 19.15 10.61
C ASN A 267 7.29 18.13 11.61
N VAL A 268 8.04 17.82 12.66
CA VAL A 268 7.64 16.82 13.67
C VAL A 268 6.35 17.21 14.40
N SER A 269 6.05 18.50 14.55
CA SER A 269 4.80 18.95 15.19
C SER A 269 3.55 18.85 14.29
N ASP A 270 3.72 18.44 13.05
CA ASP A 270 2.63 18.24 12.08
C ASP A 270 2.78 16.87 11.39
N ARG A 271 3.69 16.79 10.43
CA ARG A 271 3.93 15.59 9.62
C ARG A 271 5.40 15.55 9.19
N PHE A 272 6.08 14.45 9.45
CA PHE A 272 7.47 14.25 9.07
C PHE A 272 7.68 12.90 8.41
N ALA A 273 8.73 12.76 7.63
CA ALA A 273 9.08 11.52 6.94
C ALA A 273 10.57 11.21 7.04
N ILE A 274 10.93 9.97 6.81
CA ILE A 274 12.31 9.57 6.55
C ILE A 274 12.68 10.07 5.15
N MET A 275 13.92 10.56 4.98
CA MET A 275 14.44 10.92 3.66
C MET A 275 14.30 9.73 2.70
N PRO A 276 13.60 9.85 1.58
CA PRO A 276 13.25 8.70 0.74
C PRO A 276 14.45 7.83 0.30
N VAL A 277 15.62 8.43 0.07
CA VAL A 277 16.82 7.68 -0.30
C VAL A 277 17.27 6.70 0.80
N GLU A 278 16.99 7.00 2.05
CA GLU A 278 17.30 6.15 3.20
C GLU A 278 16.20 5.11 3.48
N ALA A 279 15.02 5.28 2.88
CA ALA A 279 13.87 4.39 2.97
C ALA A 279 13.61 3.65 1.63
N HIS A 280 14.66 3.22 0.96
CA HIS A 280 14.58 2.51 -0.32
C HIS A 280 13.72 3.23 -1.38
N GLY A 281 13.84 4.58 -1.44
CA GLY A 281 13.08 5.41 -2.35
C GLY A 281 11.60 5.59 -1.96
N ARG A 282 11.20 5.20 -0.75
CA ARG A 282 9.80 5.29 -0.29
C ARG A 282 9.57 6.54 0.53
N LEU A 283 8.56 7.31 0.18
CA LEU A 283 8.11 8.44 0.99
C LEU A 283 7.10 7.92 2.01
N ILE A 284 7.53 7.84 3.26
CA ILE A 284 6.73 7.33 4.38
C ILE A 284 6.63 8.41 5.44
N TRP A 285 5.44 8.96 5.60
CA TRP A 285 5.13 10.00 6.56
C TRP A 285 4.67 9.42 7.89
N PHE A 286 4.94 10.16 8.95
CA PHE A 286 4.46 9.91 10.31
C PHE A 286 3.73 11.14 10.81
N THR A 287 2.60 10.94 11.49
CA THR A 287 1.82 12.00 12.14
C THR A 287 1.16 11.47 13.41
N GLU A 288 0.99 12.34 14.39
CA GLU A 288 0.23 12.07 15.62
C GLU A 288 -1.25 12.45 15.43
N GLU A 289 -1.54 13.27 14.43
CA GLU A 289 -2.86 13.82 14.21
C GLU A 289 -3.74 12.91 13.36
N THR A 290 -5.04 12.89 13.66
CA THR A 290 -6.08 12.39 12.75
C THR A 290 -6.76 13.60 12.11
N PRO A 291 -6.63 13.81 10.79
CA PRO A 291 -7.30 14.93 10.14
C PRO A 291 -8.81 14.83 10.27
N GLU A 292 -9.48 15.98 10.30
CA GLU A 292 -10.94 16.03 10.35
C GLU A 292 -11.56 15.23 9.20
N GLY A 293 -12.57 14.40 9.54
CA GLY A 293 -13.26 13.52 8.61
C GLY A 293 -12.56 12.16 8.37
N TYR A 294 -11.31 11.97 8.81
CA TYR A 294 -10.64 10.68 8.70
C TYR A 294 -11.12 9.70 9.77
N PRO A 295 -11.22 8.41 9.45
CA PRO A 295 -11.50 7.39 10.45
C PRO A 295 -10.34 7.28 11.45
N GLU A 296 -10.68 6.98 12.71
CA GLU A 296 -9.66 6.65 13.72
C GLU A 296 -8.97 5.35 13.35
N VAL A 297 -7.64 5.42 13.28
CA VAL A 297 -6.81 4.27 12.94
C VAL A 297 -6.83 3.25 14.08
N GLY A 298 -6.95 1.99 13.72
CA GLY A 298 -6.86 0.89 14.69
C GLY A 298 -8.09 0.63 15.54
N SER A 299 -9.11 1.48 15.47
CA SER A 299 -10.39 1.22 16.18
C SER A 299 -11.18 0.04 15.62
N LYS A 300 -10.85 -0.39 14.40
CA LYS A 300 -11.58 -1.41 13.62
C LYS A 300 -10.82 -2.71 13.39
N LEU A 301 -9.63 -2.90 13.95
CA LEU A 301 -8.83 -4.12 13.74
C LEU A 301 -9.55 -5.39 14.18
N GLY A 302 -10.39 -5.31 15.24
CA GLY A 302 -11.25 -6.41 15.66
C GLY A 302 -12.44 -6.65 14.71
N GLU A 303 -12.86 -5.63 13.95
CA GLU A 303 -13.94 -5.72 12.96
C GLU A 303 -13.43 -6.11 11.57
N MET A 304 -12.16 -5.87 11.26
CA MET A 304 -11.53 -6.27 10.00
C MET A 304 -11.43 -7.79 9.84
N ALA A 305 -11.24 -8.51 10.95
CA ALA A 305 -11.30 -9.98 10.96
C ALA A 305 -12.75 -10.50 10.86
N ARG A 306 -13.74 -9.64 11.11
CA ARG A 306 -15.15 -9.99 11.07
C ARG A 306 -15.86 -9.04 10.12
N PHE A 307 -15.94 -9.42 8.84
CA PHE A 307 -16.95 -8.81 8.00
C PHE A 307 -18.31 -9.06 8.66
N PRO A 308 -19.14 -8.06 8.90
CA PRO A 308 -20.51 -8.35 9.28
C PRO A 308 -21.10 -9.17 8.15
N ASN A 309 -21.55 -10.39 8.48
CA ASN A 309 -22.40 -11.16 7.61
C ASN A 309 -23.55 -10.24 7.19
N GLY A 310 -23.65 -10.00 5.89
CA GLY A 310 -24.68 -9.42 5.05
C GLY A 310 -25.50 -8.27 5.54
#